data_becc8f885a7b8748b7eb861c583f41d2
#
_entry.id   becc8f885a7b8748b7eb861c583f41d2
#
_cell.length_a   1.000
_cell.length_b   1.000
_cell.length_c   1.000
_cell.angle_alpha   90.00
_cell.angle_beta   90.00
_cell.angle_gamma   90.00
#
_symmetry.space_group_name_H-M   'P 1'
#
loop_
_entity.id
_entity.type
_entity.pdbx_description
1 polymer ?
#
loop_
_entity_poly.entity_id
_entity_poly.type
_entity_poly.pdbx_seq_one_letter_code
_entity_poly.pdbx_strand_id
1 'polypeptide(L)'
;MDGTLLDDNNQIESKLKDALMECQKNGIKLILASGRSYLRLMKYVDLLKMVENKGFLIEVNGMAITPLETGKRQVLKRLTRDDYTRIFEFIRKLDIEIQFNTDDGIYLYLSDKVYAFKEKIRNAKHLPADYPWTGGAWDWFDDLRDGYPNGGMIQNLGCLPETLNKMTILQGSDEIEEIFTLFYSEFDGKYEINRTCPRIIEINPKGINKGNALQKLMSDHGIKSDEVIVFGDGENDVEMFKQVKYSVAMGNSADYVKKFAFXTTTDNSNNGILNIIRKYNLISE
;
A
#
# COMPACT_ATOMS: atom_id res chain seq x y z
N MET A 1 -1.84 -5.53 -3.67
CA MET A 1 -3.28 -5.59 -3.28
C MET A 1 -4.11 -4.87 -4.33
N ASP A 2 -4.17 -3.55 -4.25
CA ASP A 2 -4.82 -2.71 -5.27
C ASP A 2 -4.10 -2.92 -6.61
N GLY A 3 -4.83 -3.02 -7.70
CA GLY A 3 -4.22 -3.26 -9.03
C GLY A 3 -3.63 -4.66 -9.22
N THR A 4 -3.68 -5.53 -8.22
CA THR A 4 -3.11 -6.88 -8.26
C THR A 4 -4.14 -7.93 -7.86
N LEU A 5 -4.45 -8.04 -6.57
CA LEU A 5 -5.41 -9.00 -6.03
C LEU A 5 -6.84 -8.50 -6.14
N LEU A 6 -7.02 -7.19 -6.02
CA LEU A 6 -8.34 -6.55 -5.97
C LEU A 6 -8.71 -5.96 -7.32
N ASP A 7 -10.00 -6.06 -7.65
CA ASP A 7 -10.58 -5.36 -8.79
C ASP A 7 -10.81 -3.87 -8.45
N ASP A 8 -11.38 -3.12 -9.40
CA ASP A 8 -11.63 -1.68 -9.24
C ASP A 8 -12.69 -1.37 -8.18
N ASN A 9 -13.40 -2.38 -7.68
CA ASN A 9 -14.41 -2.24 -6.62
C ASN A 9 -13.86 -2.71 -5.26
N ASN A 10 -12.55 -2.92 -5.15
CA ASN A 10 -11.90 -3.44 -3.94
C ASN A 10 -12.40 -4.84 -3.55
N GLN A 11 -12.76 -5.67 -4.54
CA GLN A 11 -13.25 -7.03 -4.32
C GLN A 11 -12.26 -8.04 -4.89
N ILE A 12 -12.25 -9.25 -4.32
CA ILE A 12 -11.53 -10.40 -4.90
C ILE A 12 -12.53 -11.17 -5.76
N GLU A 13 -12.22 -11.34 -7.03
CA GLU A 13 -13.09 -12.06 -7.96
C GLU A 13 -13.33 -13.49 -7.46
N SER A 14 -14.58 -13.99 -7.59
CA SER A 14 -15.01 -15.27 -7.00
C SER A 14 -14.11 -16.45 -7.41
N LYS A 15 -13.80 -16.58 -8.70
CA LYS A 15 -12.97 -17.70 -9.20
C LYS A 15 -11.55 -17.61 -8.66
N LEU A 16 -11.02 -16.39 -8.53
CA LEU A 16 -9.71 -16.19 -7.94
C LEU A 16 -9.71 -16.54 -6.44
N LYS A 17 -10.75 -16.12 -5.72
CA LYS A 17 -10.92 -16.49 -4.31
C LYS A 17 -10.90 -18.01 -4.14
N ASP A 18 -11.72 -18.73 -4.95
CA ASP A 18 -11.82 -20.18 -4.87
C ASP A 18 -10.45 -20.84 -5.16
N ALA A 19 -9.73 -20.34 -6.17
CA ALA A 19 -8.39 -20.84 -6.52
C ALA A 19 -7.40 -20.61 -5.37
N LEU A 20 -7.42 -19.43 -4.75
CA LEU A 20 -6.52 -19.14 -3.62
C LEU A 20 -6.86 -20.03 -2.41
N MET A 21 -8.14 -20.32 -2.18
CA MET A 21 -8.56 -21.25 -1.14
C MET A 21 -8.03 -22.66 -1.43
N GLU A 22 -8.08 -23.09 -2.69
CA GLU A 22 -7.54 -24.41 -3.09
C GLU A 22 -6.02 -24.43 -2.96
N CYS A 23 -5.32 -23.37 -3.36
CA CYS A 23 -3.87 -23.26 -3.15
C CYS A 23 -3.51 -23.48 -1.67
N GLN A 24 -4.28 -22.86 -0.76
CA GLN A 24 -4.04 -23.03 0.67
C GLN A 24 -4.27 -24.46 1.14
N LYS A 25 -5.30 -25.13 0.63
CA LYS A 25 -5.56 -26.57 0.91
C LYS A 25 -4.38 -27.44 0.44
N ASN A 26 -3.71 -27.02 -0.62
CA ASN A 26 -2.53 -27.69 -1.16
C ASN A 26 -1.24 -27.32 -0.42
N GLY A 27 -1.34 -26.58 0.69
CA GLY A 27 -0.21 -26.22 1.55
C GLY A 27 0.50 -24.93 1.18
N ILE A 28 -0.01 -24.19 0.19
CA ILE A 28 0.58 -22.90 -0.18
C ILE A 28 0.10 -21.83 0.79
N LYS A 29 1.02 -21.07 1.35
CA LYS A 29 0.69 -19.98 2.26
C LYS A 29 0.54 -18.67 1.51
N LEU A 30 -0.47 -17.90 1.82
CA LEU A 30 -0.68 -16.60 1.22
C LEU A 30 0.02 -15.52 2.04
N ILE A 31 0.59 -14.55 1.35
CA ILE A 31 1.16 -13.33 1.94
C ILE A 31 0.45 -12.14 1.31
N LEU A 32 -0.26 -11.34 2.11
CA LEU A 32 -0.80 -10.06 1.62
C LEU A 32 0.22 -8.96 1.92
N ALA A 33 0.76 -8.35 0.86
CA ALA A 33 1.72 -7.26 0.96
C ALA A 33 1.08 -5.97 0.43
N SER A 34 1.01 -4.92 1.27
CA SER A 34 0.22 -3.74 0.93
C SER A 34 0.77 -2.45 1.58
N GLY A 35 0.42 -1.31 0.99
CA GLY A 35 0.59 0.00 1.64
C GLY A 35 -0.48 0.31 2.67
N ARG A 36 -1.52 -0.52 2.77
CA ARG A 36 -2.62 -0.39 3.74
C ARG A 36 -2.17 -0.88 5.13
N SER A 37 -2.78 -0.34 6.20
CA SER A 37 -2.57 -0.87 7.55
C SER A 37 -3.31 -2.20 7.73
N TYR A 38 -2.92 -2.95 8.77
CA TYR A 38 -3.50 -4.26 9.03
C TYR A 38 -5.03 -4.20 9.19
N LEU A 39 -5.57 -3.14 9.78
CA LEU A 39 -7.02 -3.01 9.95
C LEU A 39 -7.76 -3.07 8.61
N ARG A 40 -7.17 -2.49 7.57
CA ARG A 40 -7.78 -2.53 6.24
C ARG A 40 -7.55 -3.86 5.50
N LEU A 41 -6.64 -4.68 6.00
CA LEU A 41 -6.32 -5.98 5.39
C LEU A 41 -7.14 -7.12 6.01
N MET A 42 -7.62 -6.96 7.25
CA MET A 42 -8.26 -8.06 7.99
C MET A 42 -9.50 -8.61 7.29
N LYS A 43 -10.28 -7.80 6.62
CA LYS A 43 -11.45 -8.31 5.87
C LYS A 43 -11.06 -9.31 4.78
N TYR A 44 -9.90 -9.11 4.16
CA TYR A 44 -9.38 -10.05 3.13
C TYR A 44 -8.75 -11.28 3.78
N VAL A 45 -8.10 -11.10 4.93
CA VAL A 45 -7.58 -12.20 5.75
C VAL A 45 -8.73 -13.16 6.10
N ASP A 46 -9.85 -12.60 6.57
CA ASP A 46 -11.04 -13.39 6.94
C ASP A 46 -11.66 -14.05 5.71
N LEU A 47 -11.83 -13.29 4.63
CA LEU A 47 -12.43 -13.78 3.38
C LEU A 47 -11.65 -14.96 2.80
N LEU A 48 -10.31 -14.94 2.92
CA LEU A 48 -9.42 -15.99 2.41
C LEU A 48 -9.05 -17.02 3.48
N LYS A 49 -9.59 -16.90 4.70
CA LYS A 49 -9.29 -17.81 5.84
C LYS A 49 -7.79 -17.97 6.07
N MET A 50 -7.07 -16.85 6.01
CA MET A 50 -5.61 -16.89 6.07
C MET A 50 -5.07 -17.22 7.46
N VAL A 51 -5.85 -16.97 8.54
CA VAL A 51 -5.45 -17.33 9.90
C VAL A 51 -5.38 -18.86 10.01
N GLU A 52 -6.44 -19.54 9.58
CA GLU A 52 -6.52 -21.01 9.62
C GLU A 52 -5.43 -21.66 8.75
N ASN A 53 -5.05 -20.98 7.69
CA ASN A 53 -4.05 -21.48 6.73
C ASN A 53 -2.66 -20.90 6.99
N LYS A 54 -2.45 -20.24 8.14
CA LYS A 54 -1.14 -19.77 8.62
C LYS A 54 -0.44 -18.85 7.63
N GLY A 55 -1.21 -17.93 7.03
CA GLY A 55 -0.68 -16.93 6.10
C GLY A 55 0.07 -15.81 6.82
N PHE A 56 0.43 -14.78 6.06
CA PHE A 56 1.21 -13.66 6.58
C PHE A 56 0.69 -12.33 6.06
N LEU A 57 0.92 -11.26 6.83
CA LEU A 57 0.75 -9.88 6.37
C LEU A 57 2.09 -9.17 6.32
N ILE A 58 2.28 -8.37 5.27
CA ILE A 58 3.31 -7.33 5.17
C ILE A 58 2.52 -6.04 4.95
N GLU A 59 2.49 -5.17 5.95
CA GLU A 59 1.64 -3.99 5.94
C GLU A 59 2.44 -2.69 5.85
N VAL A 60 1.77 -1.63 5.40
CA VAL A 60 2.32 -0.28 5.28
C VAL A 60 3.70 -0.31 4.59
N ASN A 61 3.73 -0.93 3.39
CA ASN A 61 4.94 -1.05 2.57
C ASN A 61 6.11 -1.75 3.29
N GLY A 62 5.81 -2.66 4.22
CA GLY A 62 6.86 -3.39 4.94
C GLY A 62 7.18 -2.84 6.32
N MET A 63 6.39 -1.88 6.81
CA MET A 63 6.59 -1.32 8.15
C MET A 63 6.39 -2.39 9.23
N ALA A 64 5.49 -3.34 9.01
CA ALA A 64 5.26 -4.43 9.96
C ALA A 64 4.97 -5.74 9.23
N ILE A 65 5.32 -6.84 9.91
CA ILE A 65 5.09 -8.23 9.45
C ILE A 65 4.29 -8.95 10.53
N THR A 66 3.26 -9.67 10.11
CA THR A 66 2.45 -10.46 11.04
C THR A 66 2.27 -11.89 10.53
N PRO A 67 2.89 -12.90 11.17
CA PRO A 67 2.50 -14.29 10.97
C PRO A 67 1.11 -14.50 11.56
N LEU A 68 0.14 -14.86 10.73
CA LEU A 68 -1.26 -14.92 11.16
C LEU A 68 -1.53 -16.11 12.11
N GLU A 69 -0.70 -17.15 12.06
CA GLU A 69 -0.79 -18.28 12.98
C GLU A 69 -0.65 -17.84 14.46
N THR A 70 0.25 -16.90 14.70
CA THR A 70 0.50 -16.41 16.07
C THR A 70 -0.16 -15.07 16.35
N GLY A 71 -0.47 -14.30 15.30
CA GLY A 71 -0.96 -12.93 15.43
C GLY A 71 0.09 -11.96 15.99
N LYS A 72 1.35 -12.39 16.13
CA LYS A 72 2.39 -11.58 16.76
C LYS A 72 2.97 -10.57 15.75
N ARG A 73 2.37 -9.39 15.74
CA ARG A 73 2.76 -8.29 14.84
C ARG A 73 4.14 -7.76 15.21
N GLN A 74 5.05 -7.75 14.26
CA GLN A 74 6.40 -7.20 14.41
C GLN A 74 6.51 -5.89 13.64
N VAL A 75 6.54 -4.78 14.36
CA VAL A 75 6.79 -3.46 13.77
C VAL A 75 8.30 -3.30 13.60
N LEU A 76 8.74 -3.04 12.38
CA LEU A 76 10.16 -2.93 12.06
C LEU A 76 10.69 -1.52 12.32
N LYS A 77 9.98 -0.49 11.83
CA LYS A 77 10.41 0.89 12.01
C LYS A 77 9.27 1.84 11.65
N ARG A 78 9.18 2.96 12.38
CA ARG A 78 8.23 4.04 12.10
C ARG A 78 8.97 5.36 11.91
N LEU A 79 8.32 6.32 11.26
CA LEU A 79 8.82 7.70 11.21
C LEU A 79 8.74 8.29 12.61
N THR A 80 9.82 8.89 13.07
CA THR A 80 9.84 9.58 14.37
C THR A 80 9.23 10.96 14.24
N ARG A 81 8.97 11.62 15.38
CA ARG A 81 8.50 13.01 15.40
C ARG A 81 9.48 13.93 14.63
N ASP A 82 10.79 13.73 14.81
CA ASP A 82 11.80 14.51 14.10
C ASP A 82 11.73 14.29 12.59
N ASP A 83 11.52 13.03 12.16
CA ASP A 83 11.39 12.71 10.73
C ASP A 83 10.22 13.46 10.12
N TYR A 84 9.02 13.26 10.69
CA TYR A 84 7.84 13.81 10.06
C TYR A 84 7.74 15.33 10.22
N THR A 85 8.33 15.90 11.26
CA THR A 85 8.43 17.36 11.41
C THR A 85 9.32 17.95 10.32
N ARG A 86 10.49 17.33 10.09
CA ARG A 86 11.43 17.77 9.05
C ARG A 86 10.78 17.73 7.66
N ILE A 87 10.08 16.63 7.36
CA ILE A 87 9.37 16.47 6.09
C ILE A 87 8.29 17.55 5.96
N PHE A 88 7.46 17.70 6.99
CA PHE A 88 6.36 18.67 6.99
C PHE A 88 6.87 20.10 6.78
N GLU A 89 7.90 20.52 7.52
CA GLU A 89 8.44 21.89 7.41
C GLU A 89 9.00 22.17 6.02
N PHE A 90 9.49 21.14 5.32
CA PHE A 90 9.98 21.29 3.95
C PHE A 90 8.83 21.49 2.95
N ILE A 91 7.75 20.71 3.08
CA ILE A 91 6.71 20.64 2.03
C ILE A 91 5.46 21.47 2.33
N ARG A 92 5.25 21.93 3.57
CA ARG A 92 3.99 22.61 3.94
C ARG A 92 3.76 23.95 3.22
N LYS A 93 4.76 24.47 2.55
CA LYS A 93 4.67 25.71 1.77
C LYS A 93 4.10 25.48 0.37
N LEU A 94 3.99 24.23 -0.04
CA LEU A 94 3.47 23.86 -1.36
C LEU A 94 1.96 23.70 -1.30
N ASP A 95 1.31 23.82 -2.45
CA ASP A 95 -0.14 23.62 -2.56
C ASP A 95 -0.42 22.12 -2.65
N ILE A 96 -0.49 21.46 -1.50
CA ILE A 96 -0.60 19.99 -1.41
C ILE A 96 -1.54 19.57 -0.30
N GLU A 97 -1.94 18.31 -0.36
CA GLU A 97 -2.54 17.58 0.75
C GLU A 97 -1.45 16.67 1.34
N ILE A 98 -1.32 16.69 2.66
CA ILE A 98 -0.39 15.81 3.39
C ILE A 98 -1.23 14.93 4.30
N GLN A 99 -0.99 13.63 4.24
CA GLN A 99 -1.61 12.66 5.16
C GLN A 99 -0.54 12.09 6.09
N PHE A 100 -0.87 12.06 7.37
CA PHE A 100 -0.06 11.46 8.44
C PHE A 100 -0.79 10.20 8.88
N ASN A 101 -0.18 9.04 8.61
CA ASN A 101 -0.86 7.75 8.77
C ASN A 101 -0.41 7.04 10.05
N THR A 102 -1.37 6.69 10.89
CA THR A 102 -1.18 5.83 12.07
C THR A 102 -1.75 4.44 11.77
N ASP A 103 -1.76 3.55 12.75
CA ASP A 103 -2.34 2.21 12.57
C ASP A 103 -3.85 2.28 12.27
N ASP A 104 -4.55 3.23 12.89
CA ASP A 104 -6.01 3.30 12.87
C ASP A 104 -6.53 4.68 12.48
N GLY A 105 -5.67 5.55 11.95
CA GLY A 105 -6.10 6.90 11.62
C GLY A 105 -5.30 7.55 10.51
N ILE A 106 -5.96 8.52 9.86
CA ILE A 106 -5.34 9.39 8.85
C ILE A 106 -5.63 10.82 9.25
N TYR A 107 -4.57 11.58 9.51
CA TYR A 107 -4.65 13.01 9.83
C TYR A 107 -4.21 13.81 8.61
N LEU A 108 -4.93 14.87 8.31
CA LEU A 108 -4.74 15.64 7.08
C LEU A 108 -4.28 17.06 7.37
N TYR A 109 -3.32 17.51 6.59
CA TYR A 109 -3.02 18.93 6.44
C TYR A 109 -3.31 19.30 4.99
N LEU A 110 -4.11 20.35 4.79
CA LEU A 110 -4.43 20.91 3.48
C LEU A 110 -3.94 22.35 3.42
N SER A 111 -3.24 22.73 2.36
CA SER A 111 -2.99 24.15 2.12
C SER A 111 -4.35 24.87 1.90
N ASP A 112 -4.38 26.18 2.10
CA ASP A 112 -5.61 26.95 1.90
C ASP A 112 -6.17 26.77 0.49
N LYS A 113 -5.30 26.72 -0.50
CA LYS A 113 -5.68 26.54 -1.91
C LYS A 113 -6.30 25.15 -2.14
N VAL A 114 -5.67 24.10 -1.62
CA VAL A 114 -6.19 22.74 -1.74
C VAL A 114 -7.50 22.60 -0.97
N TYR A 115 -7.58 23.18 0.23
CA TYR A 115 -8.82 23.18 1.00
C TYR A 115 -9.97 23.79 0.19
N ALA A 116 -9.76 25.01 -0.34
CA ALA A 116 -10.79 25.70 -1.12
C ALA A 116 -11.20 24.90 -2.35
N PHE A 117 -10.24 24.28 -3.05
CA PHE A 117 -10.50 23.42 -4.20
C PHE A 117 -11.35 22.21 -3.81
N LYS A 118 -10.95 21.51 -2.77
CA LYS A 118 -11.67 20.29 -2.32
C LYS A 118 -13.06 20.65 -1.77
N GLU A 119 -13.21 21.82 -1.13
CA GLU A 119 -14.51 22.27 -0.64
C GLU A 119 -15.50 22.46 -1.81
N LYS A 120 -15.06 23.03 -2.93
CA LYS A 120 -15.90 23.13 -4.13
C LYS A 120 -16.35 21.76 -4.62
N ILE A 121 -15.45 20.79 -4.63
CA ILE A 121 -15.78 19.43 -5.06
C ILE A 121 -16.75 18.76 -4.08
N ARG A 122 -16.52 18.91 -2.77
CA ARG A 122 -17.43 18.38 -1.74
C ARG A 122 -18.84 18.90 -1.94
N ASN A 123 -18.95 20.21 -2.16
CA ASN A 123 -20.25 20.86 -2.37
C ASN A 123 -20.92 20.37 -3.65
N ALA A 124 -20.16 20.27 -4.74
CA ALA A 124 -20.69 19.78 -6.02
C ALA A 124 -21.15 18.32 -5.94
N LYS A 125 -20.47 17.50 -5.12
CA LYS A 125 -20.83 16.08 -4.92
C LYS A 125 -21.91 15.88 -3.86
N HIS A 126 -22.36 16.97 -3.19
CA HIS A 126 -23.36 16.92 -2.13
C HIS A 126 -23.01 15.91 -1.03
N LEU A 127 -21.73 15.86 -0.62
CA LEU A 127 -21.28 14.91 0.39
C LEU A 127 -21.87 15.27 1.75
N PRO A 128 -22.22 14.27 2.59
CA PRO A 128 -22.70 14.54 3.94
C PRO A 128 -21.73 15.38 4.76
N ALA A 129 -22.24 16.14 5.73
CA ALA A 129 -21.42 17.02 6.56
C ALA A 129 -20.33 16.26 7.32
N ASP A 130 -20.61 15.01 7.71
CA ASP A 130 -19.68 14.17 8.45
C ASP A 130 -18.77 13.34 7.55
N TYR A 131 -18.91 13.45 6.22
CA TYR A 131 -18.05 12.70 5.27
C TYR A 131 -16.59 13.17 5.46
N PRO A 132 -15.66 12.24 5.63
CA PRO A 132 -14.27 12.66 5.91
C PRO A 132 -13.64 13.39 4.73
N TRP A 133 -12.68 14.24 5.03
CA TRP A 133 -11.88 14.92 4.01
C TRP A 133 -10.81 14.03 3.42
N THR A 134 -10.52 12.93 4.07
CA THR A 134 -9.52 11.94 3.63
C THR A 134 -10.00 11.21 2.37
N GLY A 135 -9.08 10.53 1.73
CA GLY A 135 -9.38 9.71 0.58
C GLY A 135 -8.26 9.75 -0.42
N GLY A 136 -8.63 9.71 -1.66
CA GLY A 136 -7.69 9.81 -2.76
C GLY A 136 -7.22 11.24 -2.98
N ALA A 137 -6.22 11.36 -3.80
CA ALA A 137 -5.63 12.64 -4.14
C ALA A 137 -6.61 13.55 -4.87
N TRP A 138 -6.52 14.83 -4.56
CA TRP A 138 -7.09 15.92 -5.34
C TRP A 138 -8.61 15.90 -5.39
N ASP A 139 -9.21 15.35 -6.42
CA ASP A 139 -10.67 15.32 -6.61
C ASP A 139 -11.32 14.02 -6.14
N TRP A 140 -10.53 13.10 -5.59
CA TRP A 140 -11.05 11.86 -5.03
C TRP A 140 -11.50 12.07 -3.59
N PHE A 141 -12.63 11.47 -3.25
CA PHE A 141 -13.15 11.44 -1.88
C PHE A 141 -13.57 10.00 -1.61
N ASP A 142 -12.83 9.32 -0.75
CA ASP A 142 -13.15 7.96 -0.33
C ASP A 142 -13.34 7.95 1.18
N ASP A 143 -14.36 7.26 1.62
CA ASP A 143 -14.58 7.08 3.05
C ASP A 143 -13.68 5.95 3.53
N LEU A 144 -12.57 6.31 4.16
CA LEU A 144 -11.59 5.34 4.69
C LEU A 144 -11.83 5.00 6.16
N ARG A 145 -12.96 5.41 6.75
CA ARG A 145 -13.27 5.12 8.16
C ARG A 145 -13.34 3.61 8.45
N ASP A 146 -13.67 2.82 7.44
CA ASP A 146 -13.52 1.36 7.52
C ASP A 146 -12.02 1.02 7.45
N GLY A 147 -11.42 0.82 8.62
CA GLY A 147 -9.99 0.55 8.78
C GLY A 147 -9.18 1.71 9.32
N TYR A 148 -9.68 2.95 9.18
CA TYR A 148 -9.05 4.14 9.76
C TYR A 148 -10.12 4.97 10.48
N PRO A 149 -10.64 4.46 11.61
CA PRO A 149 -11.76 5.14 12.29
C PRO A 149 -11.38 6.47 12.94
N ASN A 150 -10.09 6.71 13.13
CA ASN A 150 -9.58 7.94 13.76
C ASN A 150 -8.94 8.86 12.72
N GLY A 151 -8.79 10.12 13.08
CA GLY A 151 -8.16 11.10 12.19
C GLY A 151 -8.97 12.37 12.07
N GLY A 152 -8.65 13.13 11.05
CA GLY A 152 -9.30 14.40 10.77
C GLY A 152 -8.30 15.46 10.34
N MET A 153 -8.80 16.66 10.03
CA MET A 153 -7.94 17.77 9.64
C MET A 153 -7.17 18.33 10.82
N ILE A 154 -5.91 18.68 10.58
CA ILE A 154 -5.03 19.28 11.58
C ILE A 154 -4.50 20.60 11.07
N GLN A 155 -4.21 21.53 12.00
CA GLN A 155 -3.60 22.82 11.69
C GLN A 155 -2.12 22.84 12.04
N ASN A 156 -1.70 21.91 12.90
CA ASN A 156 -0.31 21.79 13.33
C ASN A 156 -0.04 20.35 13.80
N LEU A 157 1.20 20.04 14.07
CA LEU A 157 1.63 18.67 14.39
C LEU A 157 1.39 18.28 15.87
N GLY A 158 0.88 19.19 16.70
CA GLY A 158 0.76 18.96 18.15
C GLY A 158 -0.12 17.78 18.55
N CYS A 159 -1.14 17.47 17.74
CA CYS A 159 -2.07 16.37 18.02
C CYS A 159 -1.57 15.01 17.55
N LEU A 160 -0.45 14.96 16.80
CA LEU A 160 0.05 13.71 16.24
C LEU A 160 0.85 12.91 17.28
N PRO A 161 0.84 11.58 17.20
CA PRO A 161 1.62 10.75 18.13
C PRO A 161 3.13 10.86 17.85
N GLU A 162 3.94 10.30 18.73
CA GLU A 162 5.41 10.35 18.63
C GLU A 162 5.95 9.64 17.39
N THR A 163 5.21 8.69 16.83
CA THR A 163 5.63 7.99 15.62
C THR A 163 4.46 7.82 14.66
N LEU A 164 4.79 7.79 13.36
CA LEU A 164 3.83 7.55 12.29
C LEU A 164 4.26 6.35 11.45
N ASN A 165 3.29 5.68 10.87
CA ASN A 165 3.55 4.57 9.96
C ASN A 165 4.18 5.05 8.65
N LYS A 166 3.63 6.12 8.09
CA LYS A 166 4.13 6.76 6.86
C LYS A 166 3.53 8.15 6.75
N MET A 167 4.05 8.92 5.80
CA MET A 167 3.40 10.13 5.31
C MET A 167 3.04 9.94 3.84
N THR A 168 2.01 10.64 3.39
CA THR A 168 1.58 10.62 2.00
C THR A 168 1.39 12.05 1.54
N ILE A 169 1.97 12.39 0.38
CA ILE A 169 1.80 13.69 -0.28
C ILE A 169 0.88 13.45 -1.47
N LEU A 170 -0.16 14.28 -1.60
CA LEU A 170 -1.14 14.13 -2.65
C LEU A 170 -1.30 15.45 -3.41
N GLN A 171 -1.40 15.32 -4.76
CA GLN A 171 -1.55 16.48 -5.64
C GLN A 171 -2.09 15.98 -6.98
N GLY A 172 -2.49 16.87 -7.84
CA GLY A 172 -2.88 16.57 -9.21
C GLY A 172 -1.73 15.96 -10.01
N SER A 173 -2.07 15.13 -10.99
CA SER A 173 -1.07 14.37 -11.76
C SER A 173 -0.05 15.25 -12.49
N ASP A 174 -0.45 16.46 -12.86
CA ASP A 174 0.45 17.36 -13.60
C ASP A 174 1.47 18.03 -12.69
N GLU A 175 1.09 18.36 -11.45
CA GLU A 175 1.94 19.09 -10.52
C GLU A 175 2.83 18.17 -9.66
N ILE A 176 2.41 16.93 -9.48
CA ILE A 176 3.10 16.04 -8.54
C ILE A 176 4.53 15.69 -9.00
N GLU A 177 4.80 15.76 -10.30
CA GLU A 177 6.15 15.48 -10.82
C GLU A 177 7.18 16.48 -10.31
N GLU A 178 6.81 17.77 -10.29
CA GLU A 178 7.72 18.81 -9.77
C GLU A 178 7.92 18.61 -8.26
N ILE A 179 6.84 18.30 -7.55
CA ILE A 179 6.89 18.04 -6.11
C ILE A 179 7.77 16.83 -5.83
N PHE A 180 7.61 15.75 -6.60
CA PHE A 180 8.42 14.54 -6.46
C PHE A 180 9.90 14.84 -6.68
N THR A 181 10.22 15.57 -7.75
CA THR A 181 11.62 15.94 -8.07
C THR A 181 12.24 16.75 -6.93
N LEU A 182 11.51 17.76 -6.45
CA LEU A 182 11.96 18.63 -5.36
C LEU A 182 12.18 17.80 -4.08
N PHE A 183 11.20 16.96 -3.73
CA PHE A 183 11.24 16.13 -2.52
C PHE A 183 12.37 15.11 -2.61
N TYR A 184 12.49 14.44 -3.76
CA TYR A 184 13.50 13.42 -3.98
C TYR A 184 14.92 14.03 -3.88
N SER A 185 15.14 15.22 -4.46
CA SER A 185 16.46 15.87 -4.40
C SER A 185 16.88 16.21 -2.97
N GLU A 186 15.93 16.50 -2.08
CA GLU A 186 16.23 16.82 -0.67
C GLU A 186 16.40 15.56 0.19
N PHE A 187 15.60 14.54 -0.06
CA PHE A 187 15.42 13.43 0.87
C PHE A 187 15.86 12.05 0.33
N ASP A 188 16.39 11.98 -0.90
CA ASP A 188 16.89 10.72 -1.44
C ASP A 188 17.95 10.13 -0.50
N GLY A 189 17.85 8.84 -0.26
CA GLY A 189 18.76 8.15 0.64
C GLY A 189 18.43 8.33 2.12
N LYS A 190 17.55 9.28 2.47
CA LYS A 190 17.13 9.51 3.87
C LYS A 190 15.85 8.75 4.22
N TYR A 191 14.98 8.56 3.23
CA TYR A 191 13.69 7.87 3.38
C TYR A 191 13.45 6.95 2.18
N GLU A 192 12.49 6.04 2.32
CA GLU A 192 11.94 5.31 1.19
C GLU A 192 10.83 6.18 0.59
N ILE A 193 11.00 6.58 -0.66
CA ILE A 193 10.10 7.51 -1.36
C ILE A 193 9.56 6.78 -2.58
N ASN A 194 8.25 6.56 -2.64
CA ASN A 194 7.62 5.76 -3.69
C ASN A 194 6.46 6.51 -4.34
N ARG A 195 6.36 6.39 -5.66
CA ARG A 195 5.18 6.78 -6.42
C ARG A 195 4.25 5.55 -6.46
N THR A 196 3.08 5.65 -5.86
CA THR A 196 2.14 4.53 -5.83
C THR A 196 1.02 4.71 -6.84
N CYS A 197 0.82 5.92 -7.30
CA CYS A 197 -0.04 6.24 -8.44
C CYS A 197 0.34 7.64 -8.95
N PRO A 198 -0.22 8.09 -10.07
CA PRO A 198 0.17 9.41 -10.63
C PRO A 198 -0.09 10.62 -9.73
N ARG A 199 -0.80 10.46 -8.63
CA ARG A 199 -1.17 11.58 -7.73
C ARG A 199 -0.65 11.42 -6.31
N ILE A 200 0.14 10.37 -6.03
CA ILE A 200 0.50 10.00 -4.65
C ILE A 200 2.00 9.71 -4.53
N ILE A 201 2.63 10.37 -3.56
CA ILE A 201 4.00 10.06 -3.12
C ILE A 201 3.89 9.53 -1.69
N GLU A 202 4.37 8.31 -1.45
CA GLU A 202 4.42 7.72 -0.11
C GLU A 202 5.84 7.78 0.43
N ILE A 203 5.96 8.11 1.72
CA ILE A 203 7.23 8.28 2.42
C ILE A 203 7.24 7.35 3.63
N ASN A 204 8.16 6.40 3.62
CA ASN A 204 8.39 5.46 4.73
C ASN A 204 9.79 5.68 5.30
N PRO A 205 10.07 5.18 6.51
CA PRO A 205 11.44 5.24 7.04
C PRO A 205 12.43 4.52 6.13
N LYS A 206 13.67 4.97 6.12
CA LYS A 206 14.74 4.33 5.34
C LYS A 206 14.82 2.83 5.63
N GLY A 207 14.82 2.03 4.59
CA GLY A 207 14.88 0.57 4.64
C GLY A 207 13.52 -0.11 4.78
N ILE A 208 12.44 0.66 4.91
CA ILE A 208 11.08 0.10 5.01
C ILE A 208 10.46 0.08 3.62
N ASN A 209 10.56 -1.08 2.97
CA ASN A 209 9.90 -1.36 1.70
C ASN A 209 9.43 -2.83 1.71
N LYS A 210 8.52 -3.16 0.80
CA LYS A 210 7.92 -4.49 0.73
C LYS A 210 8.97 -5.59 0.49
N GLY A 211 10.01 -5.29 -0.29
CA GLY A 211 11.06 -6.26 -0.61
C GLY A 211 11.87 -6.64 0.62
N ASN A 212 12.33 -5.66 1.39
CA ASN A 212 13.09 -5.92 2.61
C ASN A 212 12.26 -6.70 3.63
N ALA A 213 10.96 -6.36 3.75
CA ALA A 213 10.05 -7.09 4.64
C ALA A 213 9.86 -8.54 4.17
N LEU A 214 9.70 -8.76 2.87
CA LEU A 214 9.58 -10.10 2.30
C LEU A 214 10.87 -10.90 2.54
N GLN A 215 12.03 -10.30 2.30
CA GLN A 215 13.32 -10.94 2.54
C GLN A 215 13.46 -11.36 4.01
N LYS A 216 13.09 -10.46 4.94
CA LYS A 216 13.11 -10.78 6.37
C LYS A 216 12.15 -11.93 6.70
N LEU A 217 10.93 -11.88 6.18
CA LEU A 217 9.94 -12.94 6.40
C LEU A 217 10.47 -14.28 5.90
N MET A 218 11.02 -14.31 4.68
CA MET A 218 11.60 -15.54 4.10
C MET A 218 12.73 -16.06 4.99
N SER A 219 13.63 -15.19 5.42
CA SER A 219 14.76 -15.55 6.29
C SER A 219 14.28 -16.12 7.63
N ASP A 220 13.34 -15.44 8.27
CA ASP A 220 12.83 -15.84 9.59
C ASP A 220 12.13 -17.21 9.56
N HIS A 221 11.58 -17.59 8.40
CA HIS A 221 10.83 -18.84 8.23
C HIS A 221 11.54 -19.90 7.37
N GLY A 222 12.78 -19.65 6.97
CA GLY A 222 13.56 -20.58 6.17
C GLY A 222 13.01 -20.83 4.78
N ILE A 223 12.35 -19.84 4.18
CA ILE A 223 11.73 -19.92 2.85
C ILE A 223 12.75 -19.44 1.81
N LYS A 224 12.92 -20.22 0.76
CA LYS A 224 13.87 -19.90 -0.32
C LYS A 224 13.21 -19.03 -1.40
N SER A 225 14.02 -18.29 -2.14
CA SER A 225 13.54 -17.39 -3.20
C SER A 225 12.82 -18.12 -4.33
N ASP A 226 13.10 -19.40 -4.55
CA ASP A 226 12.44 -20.20 -5.58
C ASP A 226 11.19 -20.95 -5.06
N GLU A 227 10.84 -20.72 -3.79
CA GLU A 227 9.61 -21.27 -3.20
C GLU A 227 8.50 -20.20 -3.11
N VAL A 228 8.76 -18.99 -3.64
CA VAL A 228 7.81 -17.87 -3.54
C VAL A 228 7.46 -17.35 -4.93
N ILE A 229 6.18 -17.09 -5.15
CA ILE A 229 5.69 -16.35 -6.32
C ILE A 229 5.17 -15.00 -5.82
N VAL A 230 5.70 -13.93 -6.38
CA VAL A 230 5.25 -12.55 -6.05
C VAL A 230 4.46 -11.99 -7.22
N PHE A 231 3.31 -11.40 -6.93
CA PHE A 231 2.52 -10.62 -7.88
C PHE A 231 2.54 -9.15 -7.46
N GLY A 232 2.61 -8.25 -8.42
CA GLY A 232 2.58 -6.82 -8.13
C GLY A 232 2.31 -6.01 -9.38
N ASP A 233 1.95 -4.75 -9.20
CA ASP A 233 1.64 -3.86 -10.31
C ASP A 233 2.33 -2.49 -10.20
N GLY A 234 2.77 -2.11 -9.01
CA GLY A 234 3.29 -0.78 -8.73
C GLY A 234 4.80 -0.71 -8.50
N GLU A 235 5.30 0.51 -8.46
CA GLU A 235 6.71 0.77 -8.17
C GLU A 235 7.13 0.19 -6.82
N ASN A 236 6.24 0.26 -5.83
CA ASN A 236 6.51 -0.26 -4.48
C ASN A 236 6.57 -1.80 -4.42
N ASP A 237 6.27 -2.50 -5.53
CA ASP A 237 6.41 -3.96 -5.63
C ASP A 237 7.75 -4.38 -6.23
N VAL A 238 8.45 -3.47 -6.90
CA VAL A 238 9.71 -3.77 -7.62
C VAL A 238 10.73 -4.41 -6.66
N GLU A 239 10.83 -3.90 -5.44
CA GLU A 239 11.79 -4.45 -4.47
C GLU A 239 11.42 -5.88 -4.05
N MET A 240 10.12 -6.27 -4.08
CA MET A 240 9.73 -7.68 -3.87
C MET A 240 10.14 -8.55 -5.07
N PHE A 241 9.98 -8.04 -6.30
CA PHE A 241 10.36 -8.79 -7.49
C PHE A 241 11.84 -9.21 -7.44
N LYS A 242 12.69 -8.33 -6.90
CA LYS A 242 14.13 -8.58 -6.79
C LYS A 242 14.49 -9.66 -5.74
N GLN A 243 13.59 -9.97 -4.81
CA GLN A 243 13.86 -10.93 -3.73
C GLN A 243 13.57 -12.38 -4.12
N VAL A 244 12.84 -12.60 -5.21
CA VAL A 244 12.34 -13.93 -5.54
C VAL A 244 12.69 -14.32 -6.98
N LYS A 245 12.73 -15.63 -7.21
CA LYS A 245 12.95 -16.17 -8.55
C LYS A 245 11.71 -15.98 -9.45
N TYR A 246 10.52 -16.10 -8.89
CA TYR A 246 9.28 -16.07 -9.66
C TYR A 246 8.47 -14.82 -9.30
N SER A 247 8.74 -13.74 -10.02
CA SER A 247 7.98 -12.50 -9.87
C SER A 247 7.13 -12.27 -11.12
N VAL A 248 5.92 -11.78 -10.92
CA VAL A 248 4.91 -11.62 -11.98
C VAL A 248 4.36 -10.20 -11.92
N ALA A 249 4.61 -9.42 -12.96
CA ALA A 249 3.99 -8.11 -13.10
C ALA A 249 2.59 -8.27 -13.69
N MET A 250 1.63 -7.57 -13.14
CA MET A 250 0.27 -7.53 -13.68
C MET A 250 0.25 -6.78 -15.01
N GLY A 251 -0.74 -7.10 -15.85
CA GLY A 251 -0.89 -6.47 -17.18
C GLY A 251 -1.06 -4.96 -17.12
N ASN A 252 -1.72 -4.47 -16.07
CA ASN A 252 -1.95 -3.04 -15.82
C ASN A 252 -0.70 -2.30 -15.27
N SER A 253 0.40 -3.00 -15.01
CA SER A 253 1.65 -2.36 -14.56
C SER A 253 2.22 -1.45 -15.65
N ALA A 254 2.89 -0.39 -15.25
CA ALA A 254 3.68 0.43 -16.16
C ALA A 254 4.85 -0.39 -16.75
N ASP A 255 5.25 -0.07 -17.97
CA ASP A 255 6.29 -0.83 -18.67
C ASP A 255 7.63 -0.88 -17.92
N TYR A 256 7.98 0.19 -17.21
CA TYR A 256 9.22 0.19 -16.44
C TYR A 256 9.15 -0.77 -15.25
N VAL A 257 7.96 -0.97 -14.66
CA VAL A 257 7.75 -1.95 -13.57
C VAL A 257 7.87 -3.38 -14.12
N LYS A 258 7.25 -3.64 -15.27
CA LYS A 258 7.29 -4.96 -15.93
C LYS A 258 8.71 -5.46 -16.19
N LYS A 259 9.65 -4.55 -16.43
CA LYS A 259 11.06 -4.89 -16.71
C LYS A 259 11.76 -5.57 -15.52
N PHE A 260 11.25 -5.41 -14.32
CA PHE A 260 11.85 -6.01 -13.12
C PHE A 260 11.26 -7.39 -12.79
N ALA A 261 10.16 -7.80 -13.48
CA ALA A 261 9.48 -9.06 -13.18
C ALA A 261 9.97 -10.18 -14.10
N PHE A 262 9.92 -11.38 -13.62
CA PHE A 262 10.23 -12.61 -14.40
C PHE A 262 9.19 -12.84 -15.49
N UNK A 263 7.85 -12.55 -15.23
CA UNK A 263 6.82 -12.71 -16.10
C UNK A 263 5.86 -11.61 -15.98
N THR A 264 5.17 -11.56 -17.05
CA THR A 264 3.98 -10.68 -17.02
C THR A 264 2.74 -11.53 -17.26
N THR A 265 1.63 -11.14 -16.61
CA THR A 265 0.33 -11.80 -16.79
C THR A 265 -0.69 -10.78 -17.31
N THR A 266 -1.98 -11.15 -17.37
CA THR A 266 -3.06 -10.22 -17.69
C THR A 266 -3.31 -9.30 -16.49
N ASP A 267 -4.16 -8.29 -16.68
CA ASP A 267 -4.43 -7.33 -15.62
C ASP A 267 -5.28 -7.92 -14.50
N ASN A 268 -5.44 -7.16 -13.42
CA ASN A 268 -6.18 -7.59 -12.24
C ASN A 268 -7.67 -7.87 -12.54
N SER A 269 -8.25 -7.21 -13.53
CA SER A 269 -9.66 -7.41 -13.94
C SER A 269 -9.82 -8.58 -14.93
N ASN A 270 -8.72 -9.13 -15.43
CA ASN A 270 -8.72 -10.21 -16.42
C ASN A 270 -7.99 -11.46 -15.94
N ASN A 271 -8.21 -11.81 -14.67
CA ASN A 271 -7.75 -13.07 -14.08
C ASN A 271 -6.22 -13.24 -14.03
N GLY A 272 -5.45 -12.15 -13.93
CA GLY A 272 -3.99 -12.21 -14.01
C GLY A 272 -3.36 -13.23 -13.05
N ILE A 273 -3.73 -13.20 -11.76
CA ILE A 273 -3.21 -14.17 -10.77
C ILE A 273 -3.70 -15.58 -11.09
N LEU A 274 -5.00 -15.74 -11.40
CA LEU A 274 -5.60 -17.04 -11.67
C LEU A 274 -4.92 -17.73 -12.86
N ASN A 275 -4.58 -16.98 -13.90
CA ASN A 275 -3.88 -17.50 -15.08
C ASN A 275 -2.52 -18.11 -14.69
N ILE A 276 -1.81 -17.46 -13.77
CA ILE A 276 -0.51 -17.97 -13.29
C ILE A 276 -0.69 -19.20 -12.39
N ILE A 277 -1.70 -19.18 -11.51
CA ILE A 277 -2.04 -20.34 -10.65
C ILE A 277 -2.25 -21.58 -11.52
N ARG A 278 -3.03 -21.45 -12.59
CA ARG A 278 -3.29 -22.53 -13.55
C ARG A 278 -2.04 -22.93 -14.33
N LYS A 279 -1.31 -21.95 -14.84
CA LYS A 279 -0.07 -22.17 -15.63
C LYS A 279 0.95 -23.02 -14.86
N TYR A 280 1.04 -22.82 -13.55
CA TYR A 280 1.99 -23.56 -12.72
C TYR A 280 1.35 -24.77 -12.00
N ASN A 281 0.11 -25.12 -12.36
CA ASN A 281 -0.60 -26.29 -11.81
C ASN A 281 -0.65 -26.27 -10.27
N LEU A 282 -0.91 -25.08 -9.69
CA LEU A 282 -0.98 -24.94 -8.23
C LEU A 282 -2.32 -25.41 -7.67
N ILE A 283 -3.30 -25.63 -8.56
CA ILE A 283 -4.63 -26.17 -8.23
C ILE A 283 -4.98 -27.25 -9.26
N SER A 284 -5.97 -28.10 -8.92
CA SER A 284 -6.52 -29.11 -9.86
C SER A 284 -7.38 -28.43 -10.92
N GLU A 285 -7.49 -29.01 -12.10
CA GLU A 285 -8.36 -28.50 -13.17
C GLU A 285 -9.84 -28.72 -12.86
#